data_afa47b801d78c9f08fca88bba7d8b4d2
#
_entry.id   afa47b801d78c9f08fca88bba7d8b4d2
#
_cell.length_a   1.000
_cell.length_b   1.000
_cell.length_c   1.000
_cell.angle_alpha   90.00
_cell.angle_beta   90.00
_cell.angle_gamma   90.00
#
_symmetry.space_group_name_H-M   'P 1'
#
loop_
_entity.id
_entity.type
_entity.pdbx_description
1 polymer ?
#
loop_
_entity_poly.entity_id
_entity_poly.type
_entity_poly.pdbx_seq_one_letter_code
_entity_poly.pdbx_strand_id
1 'polypeptide(L)'
;MTDTDDRQRILRAIKKCLMDGDEYFQAAQDSLDEAYRGSVGVGMTPLLGGYAIKNPKDNYRRALISVDSAEKSLLPLVKRFRDGRVNASHFKSEKAMVILGDLAGMDYNLLIHKLGEQKGRESTWYRLKELRAKIAELLSLIAAE
;
A
#
# COMPACT_ATOMS: atom_id res chain seq x y z
N MET A 1 31.93 13.86 -7.74
CA MET A 1 30.71 13.19 -7.43
C MET A 1 30.99 11.99 -6.62
N THR A 2 30.26 11.89 -5.57
CA THR A 2 30.61 11.00 -4.50
C THR A 2 29.54 9.94 -4.36
N ASP A 3 29.88 8.86 -3.68
CA ASP A 3 28.93 7.83 -3.29
C ASP A 3 27.75 8.41 -2.52
N THR A 4 27.96 9.56 -1.84
CA THR A 4 26.92 10.27 -1.10
C THR A 4 25.80 10.77 -2.03
N ASP A 5 26.17 11.34 -3.19
CA ASP A 5 25.17 11.83 -4.15
C ASP A 5 24.37 10.70 -4.76
N ASP A 6 25.03 9.59 -5.08
CA ASP A 6 24.37 8.39 -5.60
C ASP A 6 23.45 7.80 -4.54
N ARG A 7 23.90 7.74 -3.30
CA ARG A 7 23.10 7.27 -2.17
C ARG A 7 21.83 8.12 -2.00
N GLN A 8 21.98 9.44 -2.02
CA GLN A 8 20.84 10.36 -1.86
C GLN A 8 19.84 10.21 -3.02
N ARG A 9 20.32 10.00 -4.23
CA ARG A 9 19.47 9.77 -5.39
C ARG A 9 18.68 8.48 -5.25
N ILE A 10 19.31 7.41 -4.78
CA ILE A 10 18.67 6.13 -4.53
C ILE A 10 17.61 6.28 -3.43
N LEU A 11 17.93 6.95 -2.34
CA LEU A 11 16.99 7.17 -1.24
C LEU A 11 15.77 7.97 -1.70
N ARG A 12 15.96 8.97 -2.54
CA ARG A 12 14.84 9.75 -3.10
C ARG A 12 13.95 8.90 -4.00
N ALA A 13 14.55 8.02 -4.80
CA ALA A 13 13.77 7.11 -5.65
C ALA A 13 12.97 6.12 -4.82
N ILE A 14 13.56 5.58 -3.76
CA ILE A 14 12.88 4.70 -2.80
C ILE A 14 11.70 5.43 -2.16
N LYS A 15 11.95 6.64 -1.68
CA LYS A 15 10.92 7.47 -1.05
C LYS A 15 9.73 7.68 -1.97
N LYS A 16 9.99 7.98 -3.25
CA LYS A 16 8.93 8.18 -4.23
C LYS A 16 8.08 6.92 -4.42
N CYS A 17 8.71 5.77 -4.60
CA CYS A 17 8.00 4.50 -4.74
C CYS A 17 7.13 4.21 -3.51
N LEU A 18 7.65 4.45 -2.31
CA LEU A 18 6.93 4.22 -1.07
C LEU A 18 5.73 5.16 -0.93
N MET A 19 5.91 6.44 -1.24
CA MET A 19 4.83 7.41 -1.14
C MET A 19 3.71 7.12 -2.14
N ASP A 20 4.07 6.79 -3.38
CA ASP A 20 3.09 6.44 -4.39
C ASP A 20 2.34 5.15 -4.02
N GLY A 21 3.05 4.15 -3.54
CA GLY A 21 2.45 2.90 -3.07
C GLY A 21 1.49 3.13 -1.90
N ASP A 22 1.89 3.96 -0.94
CA ASP A 22 1.05 4.27 0.21
C ASP A 22 -0.23 4.99 -0.18
N GLU A 23 -0.16 5.93 -1.13
CA GLU A 23 -1.35 6.62 -1.63
C GLU A 23 -2.38 5.63 -2.19
N TYR A 24 -1.92 4.64 -2.94
CA TYR A 24 -2.81 3.62 -3.49
C TYR A 24 -3.34 2.67 -2.42
N PHE A 25 -2.52 2.31 -1.42
CA PHE A 25 -3.01 1.53 -0.28
C PHE A 25 -4.06 2.31 0.52
N GLN A 26 -3.85 3.61 0.70
CA GLN A 26 -4.84 4.47 1.35
C GLN A 26 -6.14 4.51 0.54
N ALA A 27 -6.05 4.68 -0.77
CA ALA A 27 -7.23 4.67 -1.63
C ALA A 27 -7.98 3.34 -1.54
N ALA A 28 -7.27 2.24 -1.43
CA ALA A 28 -7.89 0.93 -1.25
C ALA A 28 -8.63 0.84 0.09
N GLN A 29 -8.00 1.29 1.17
CA GLN A 29 -8.66 1.33 2.49
C GLN A 29 -9.89 2.22 2.48
N ASP A 30 -9.80 3.40 1.87
CA ASP A 30 -10.92 4.34 1.77
C ASP A 30 -12.07 3.72 0.99
N SER A 31 -11.80 3.00 -0.09
CA SER A 31 -12.82 2.32 -0.87
C SER A 31 -13.50 1.21 -0.07
N LEU A 32 -12.73 0.47 0.74
CA LEU A 32 -13.28 -0.56 1.63
C LEU A 32 -14.13 0.07 2.74
N ASP A 33 -13.70 1.20 3.30
CA ASP A 33 -14.47 1.93 4.31
C ASP A 33 -15.80 2.43 3.75
N GLU A 34 -15.80 2.96 2.53
CA GLU A 34 -17.02 3.39 1.86
C GLU A 34 -17.97 2.22 1.62
N ALA A 35 -17.44 1.07 1.20
CA ALA A 35 -18.23 -0.12 1.00
C ALA A 35 -18.89 -0.58 2.31
N TYR A 36 -18.14 -0.56 3.41
CA TYR A 36 -18.66 -0.93 4.71
C TYR A 36 -19.73 0.05 5.18
N ARG A 37 -19.49 1.36 5.08
CA ARG A 37 -20.45 2.39 5.45
C ARG A 37 -21.71 2.30 4.61
N GLY A 38 -21.57 2.06 3.32
CA GLY A 38 -22.68 1.89 2.42
C GLY A 38 -23.57 0.71 2.80
N SER A 39 -22.97 -0.41 3.17
CA SER A 39 -23.73 -1.60 3.57
C SER A 39 -24.42 -1.43 4.92
N VAL A 40 -23.82 -0.68 5.84
CA VAL A 40 -24.42 -0.39 7.15
C VAL A 40 -25.46 0.71 7.02
N GLY A 41 -25.22 1.69 6.14
CA GLY A 41 -26.08 2.86 5.98
C GLY A 41 -27.32 2.65 5.14
N VAL A 42 -27.38 1.59 4.35
CA VAL A 42 -28.51 1.34 3.42
C VAL A 42 -29.85 1.28 4.14
N GLY A 43 -29.89 0.77 5.37
CA GLY A 43 -31.11 0.73 6.17
C GLY A 43 -31.45 2.08 6.81
N MET A 44 -30.52 3.02 6.87
CA MET A 44 -30.69 4.27 7.62
C MET A 44 -30.92 5.49 6.75
N THR A 45 -30.72 5.40 5.46
CA THR A 45 -30.75 6.57 4.57
C THR A 45 -31.63 6.45 3.35
N PRO A 46 -32.80 5.79 3.41
CA PRO A 46 -33.69 5.75 2.24
C PRO A 46 -34.19 7.13 1.86
N LEU A 47 -34.22 8.08 2.80
CA LEU A 47 -34.67 9.44 2.57
C LEU A 47 -33.63 10.30 1.84
N LEU A 48 -32.38 9.91 1.87
CA LEU A 48 -31.33 10.66 1.22
C LEU A 48 -31.10 10.20 -0.21
N GLY A 49 -32.03 9.41 -0.70
CA GLY A 49 -32.08 9.03 -2.10
C GLY A 49 -30.98 8.11 -2.54
N GLY A 50 -30.95 7.86 -3.79
CA GLY A 50 -30.11 6.86 -4.39
C GLY A 50 -28.62 7.05 -4.25
N TYR A 51 -28.13 8.13 -3.71
CA TYR A 51 -26.69 8.29 -3.60
C TYR A 51 -26.10 7.47 -2.48
N ALA A 52 -26.89 7.06 -1.54
CA ALA A 52 -26.43 6.10 -0.56
C ALA A 52 -26.27 4.72 -1.20
N ILE A 53 -26.73 4.55 -2.42
CA ILE A 53 -26.74 3.29 -3.13
C ILE A 53 -25.58 3.18 -4.12
N LYS A 54 -24.42 3.63 -3.74
CA LYS A 54 -23.24 3.19 -4.47
C LYS A 54 -23.12 1.71 -4.24
N ASN A 55 -23.18 0.96 -5.33
CA ASN A 55 -23.07 -0.49 -5.26
C ASN A 55 -21.75 -0.85 -4.56
N PRO A 56 -21.77 -1.57 -3.41
CA PRO A 56 -20.53 -1.95 -2.72
C PRO A 56 -19.54 -2.68 -3.62
N LYS A 57 -20.02 -3.37 -4.64
CA LYS A 57 -19.16 -4.05 -5.62
C LYS A 57 -18.24 -3.06 -6.35
N ASP A 58 -18.70 -1.85 -6.62
CA ASP A 58 -17.87 -0.83 -7.27
C ASP A 58 -16.73 -0.39 -6.36
N ASN A 59 -17.00 -0.25 -5.06
CA ASN A 59 -15.98 0.09 -4.08
C ASN A 59 -14.95 -1.02 -3.93
N TYR A 60 -15.38 -2.28 -3.93
CA TYR A 60 -14.44 -3.41 -3.90
C TYR A 60 -13.59 -3.47 -5.15
N ARG A 61 -14.18 -3.17 -6.32
CA ARG A 61 -13.44 -3.09 -7.58
C ARG A 61 -12.40 -1.97 -7.55
N ARG A 62 -12.76 -0.80 -7.00
CA ARG A 62 -11.81 0.31 -6.81
C ARG A 62 -10.67 -0.09 -5.88
N ALA A 63 -10.99 -0.81 -4.81
CA ALA A 63 -9.96 -1.31 -3.90
C ALA A 63 -9.00 -2.26 -4.63
N LEU A 64 -9.52 -3.16 -5.45
CA LEU A 64 -8.69 -4.06 -6.27
C LEU A 64 -7.77 -3.29 -7.20
N ILE A 65 -8.30 -2.29 -7.90
CA ILE A 65 -7.52 -1.46 -8.82
C ILE A 65 -6.44 -0.70 -8.04
N SER A 66 -6.78 -0.19 -6.87
CA SER A 66 -5.83 0.56 -6.04
C SER A 66 -4.70 -0.34 -5.53
N VAL A 67 -5.01 -1.57 -5.09
CA VAL A 67 -3.98 -2.53 -4.67
C VAL A 67 -3.07 -2.89 -5.84
N ASP A 68 -3.62 -3.12 -7.02
CA ASP A 68 -2.83 -3.40 -8.23
C ASP A 68 -1.91 -2.22 -8.56
N SER A 69 -2.43 -1.00 -8.46
CA SER A 69 -1.65 0.22 -8.71
C SER A 69 -0.54 0.39 -7.67
N ALA A 70 -0.80 0.03 -6.41
CA ALA A 70 0.22 0.06 -5.36
C ALA A 70 1.35 -0.92 -5.69
N GLU A 71 1.01 -2.14 -6.12
CA GLU A 71 2.00 -3.13 -6.53
C GLU A 71 2.89 -2.58 -7.64
N LYS A 72 2.28 -2.01 -8.67
CA LYS A 72 3.01 -1.42 -9.80
C LYS A 72 3.92 -0.28 -9.38
N SER A 73 3.48 0.54 -8.44
CA SER A 73 4.28 1.66 -7.91
C SER A 73 5.48 1.17 -7.10
N LEU A 74 5.33 0.06 -6.37
CA LEU A 74 6.39 -0.52 -5.56
C LEU A 74 7.31 -1.45 -6.35
N LEU A 75 6.89 -1.91 -7.51
CA LEU A 75 7.62 -2.90 -8.28
C LEU A 75 9.07 -2.50 -8.61
N PRO A 76 9.36 -1.24 -9.02
CA PRO A 76 10.76 -0.84 -9.27
C PRO A 76 11.64 -0.99 -8.04
N LEU A 77 11.11 -0.65 -6.86
CA LEU A 77 11.82 -0.81 -5.60
C LEU A 77 12.06 -2.29 -5.27
N VAL A 78 11.03 -3.11 -5.41
CA VAL A 78 11.10 -4.55 -5.15
C VAL A 78 12.14 -5.21 -6.06
N LYS A 79 12.16 -4.86 -7.34
CA LYS A 79 13.13 -5.39 -8.30
C LYS A 79 14.56 -5.01 -7.91
N ARG A 80 14.79 -3.75 -7.57
CA ARG A 80 16.12 -3.28 -7.16
C ARG A 80 16.58 -3.93 -5.86
N PHE A 81 15.67 -4.16 -4.95
CA PHE A 81 15.98 -4.88 -3.72
C PHE A 81 16.38 -6.33 -4.02
N ARG A 82 15.63 -7.03 -4.87
CA ARG A 82 15.89 -8.43 -5.20
C ARG A 82 17.19 -8.63 -5.96
N ASP A 83 17.57 -7.68 -6.81
CA ASP A 83 18.81 -7.80 -7.60
C ASP A 83 20.03 -7.16 -6.92
N GLY A 84 19.88 -6.71 -5.69
CA GLY A 84 20.97 -6.17 -4.88
C GLY A 84 21.34 -4.71 -5.15
N ARG A 85 20.65 -4.02 -6.04
CA ARG A 85 20.91 -2.60 -6.32
C ARG A 85 20.46 -1.70 -5.17
N VAL A 86 19.49 -2.14 -4.39
CA VAL A 86 19.14 -1.53 -3.11
C VAL A 86 19.57 -2.51 -2.04
N ASN A 87 20.47 -2.11 -1.17
CA ASN A 87 21.10 -3.00 -0.19
C ASN A 87 21.42 -2.27 1.11
N ALA A 88 21.97 -3.00 2.07
CA ALA A 88 22.24 -2.49 3.42
C ALA A 88 23.16 -1.27 3.45
N SER A 89 24.02 -1.10 2.44
CA SER A 89 24.94 0.04 2.40
C SER A 89 24.22 1.39 2.23
N HIS A 90 22.97 1.38 1.78
CA HIS A 90 22.19 2.59 1.58
C HIS A 90 21.51 3.09 2.85
N PHE A 91 21.47 2.28 3.90
CA PHE A 91 20.73 2.60 5.13
C PHE A 91 21.61 2.52 6.36
N LYS A 92 21.40 3.44 7.30
CA LYS A 92 22.05 3.39 8.61
C LYS A 92 21.38 2.35 9.52
N SER A 93 20.10 2.08 9.32
CA SER A 93 19.34 1.16 10.14
C SER A 93 19.17 -0.19 9.44
N GLU A 94 19.51 -1.26 10.15
CA GLU A 94 19.22 -2.63 9.70
C GLU A 94 17.73 -2.90 9.56
N LYS A 95 16.92 -2.19 10.34
CA LYS A 95 15.47 -2.30 10.31
C LYS A 95 14.89 -1.94 8.95
N ALA A 96 15.51 -0.98 8.24
CA ALA A 96 15.11 -0.60 6.89
C ALA A 96 15.14 -1.80 5.94
N MET A 97 16.19 -2.62 6.02
CA MET A 97 16.29 -3.82 5.17
C MET A 97 15.25 -4.87 5.52
N VAL A 98 14.92 -5.01 6.79
CA VAL A 98 13.85 -5.93 7.22
C VAL A 98 12.51 -5.50 6.63
N ILE A 99 12.18 -4.22 6.73
CA ILE A 99 10.93 -3.68 6.20
C ILE A 99 10.87 -3.85 4.67
N LEU A 100 11.97 -3.55 3.97
CA LEU A 100 12.05 -3.75 2.53
C LEU A 100 11.83 -5.21 2.15
N GLY A 101 12.42 -6.13 2.91
CA GLY A 101 12.22 -7.57 2.71
C GLY A 101 10.76 -7.97 2.89
N ASP A 102 10.08 -7.42 3.89
CA ASP A 102 8.67 -7.67 4.13
C ASP A 102 7.81 -7.16 2.97
N LEU A 103 8.10 -5.95 2.48
CA LEU A 103 7.37 -5.37 1.35
C LEU A 103 7.63 -6.16 0.06
N ALA A 104 8.87 -6.58 -0.16
CA ALA A 104 9.24 -7.35 -1.34
C ALA A 104 8.67 -8.77 -1.34
N GLY A 105 8.47 -9.33 -0.15
CA GLY A 105 7.89 -10.67 0.02
C GLY A 105 6.37 -10.71 0.01
N MET A 106 5.72 -9.57 -0.16
CA MET A 106 4.27 -9.47 -0.14
C MET A 106 3.62 -10.18 -1.32
N ASP A 107 2.60 -10.97 -1.04
CA ASP A 107 1.82 -11.64 -2.07
C ASP A 107 0.59 -10.79 -2.43
N TYR A 108 0.74 -9.93 -3.43
CA TYR A 108 -0.32 -9.05 -3.90
C TYR A 108 -1.46 -9.83 -4.57
N ASN A 109 -1.15 -10.94 -5.22
CA ASN A 109 -2.17 -11.78 -5.83
C ASN A 109 -3.10 -12.36 -4.78
N LEU A 110 -2.55 -12.72 -3.62
CA LEU A 110 -3.34 -13.21 -2.50
C LEU A 110 -4.26 -12.11 -1.94
N LEU A 111 -3.75 -10.86 -1.82
CA LEU A 111 -4.57 -9.72 -1.40
C LEU A 111 -5.73 -9.49 -2.35
N ILE A 112 -5.44 -9.49 -3.65
CA ILE A 112 -6.44 -9.28 -4.69
C ILE A 112 -7.50 -10.40 -4.63
N HIS A 113 -7.07 -11.64 -4.47
CA HIS A 113 -7.97 -12.79 -4.35
C HIS A 113 -8.88 -12.64 -3.12
N LYS A 114 -8.32 -12.27 -1.98
CA LYS A 114 -9.08 -12.08 -0.73
C LYS A 114 -10.10 -10.94 -0.86
N LEU A 115 -9.78 -9.89 -1.58
CA LEU A 115 -10.73 -8.79 -1.83
C LEU A 115 -11.94 -9.25 -2.65
N GLY A 116 -11.75 -10.24 -3.50
CA GLY A 116 -12.85 -10.86 -4.24
C GLY A 116 -13.77 -11.70 -3.36
N GLU A 117 -13.33 -12.11 -2.18
CA GLU A 117 -14.10 -12.92 -1.24
C GLU A 117 -14.66 -12.05 -0.13
N GLN A 118 -15.96 -12.18 0.14
CA GLN A 118 -16.61 -11.39 1.19
C GLN A 118 -15.93 -11.55 2.55
N LYS A 119 -15.50 -12.76 2.89
CA LYS A 119 -14.84 -13.05 4.16
C LYS A 119 -13.42 -12.49 4.26
N GLY A 120 -12.78 -12.23 3.12
CA GLY A 120 -11.41 -11.75 3.08
C GLY A 120 -11.25 -10.24 3.16
N ARG A 121 -12.35 -9.48 3.03
CA ARG A 121 -12.30 -8.01 2.91
C ARG A 121 -11.83 -7.32 4.18
N GLU A 122 -12.32 -7.76 5.33
CA GLU A 122 -11.91 -7.20 6.61
C GLU A 122 -10.43 -7.50 6.90
N SER A 123 -10.01 -8.74 6.70
CA SER A 123 -8.61 -9.12 6.90
C SER A 123 -7.68 -8.37 5.94
N THR A 124 -8.13 -8.10 4.72
CA THR A 124 -7.37 -7.30 3.76
C THR A 124 -7.23 -5.86 4.23
N TRP A 125 -8.28 -5.26 4.78
CA TRP A 125 -8.22 -3.91 5.33
C TRP A 125 -7.14 -3.80 6.42
N TYR A 126 -7.10 -4.76 7.34
CA TYR A 126 -6.07 -4.81 8.39
C TYR A 126 -4.69 -5.04 7.81
N ARG A 127 -4.58 -5.86 6.79
CA ARG A 127 -3.30 -6.09 6.12
C ARG A 127 -2.78 -4.84 5.43
N LEU A 128 -3.66 -4.07 4.79
CA LEU A 128 -3.31 -2.77 4.20
C LEU A 128 -2.83 -1.80 5.28
N LYS A 129 -3.50 -1.78 6.42
CA LYS A 129 -3.10 -0.96 7.56
C LYS A 129 -1.67 -1.31 8.02
N GLU A 130 -1.34 -2.59 8.13
CA GLU A 130 0.00 -3.04 8.49
C GLU A 130 1.04 -2.61 7.46
N LEU A 131 0.73 -2.75 6.18
CA LEU A 131 1.63 -2.36 5.10
C LEU A 131 1.89 -0.87 5.11
N ARG A 132 0.87 -0.07 5.32
CA ARG A 132 1.01 1.38 5.42
C ARG A 132 1.85 1.78 6.63
N ALA A 133 1.69 1.10 7.76
CA ALA A 133 2.51 1.33 8.94
C ALA A 133 3.99 1.03 8.66
N LYS A 134 4.27 -0.06 7.93
CA LYS A 134 5.64 -0.41 7.53
C LYS A 134 6.24 0.63 6.60
N ILE A 135 5.46 1.10 5.63
CA ILE A 135 5.89 2.16 4.73
C ILE A 135 6.21 3.45 5.51
N ALA A 136 5.33 3.83 6.43
CA ALA A 136 5.54 5.03 7.26
C ALA A 136 6.81 4.90 8.10
N GLU A 137 7.06 3.75 8.69
CA GLU A 137 8.28 3.50 9.46
C GLU A 137 9.52 3.59 8.56
N LEU A 138 9.49 2.97 7.40
CA LEU A 138 10.61 3.03 6.46
C LEU A 138 10.87 4.45 5.98
N LEU A 139 9.82 5.22 5.67
CA LEU A 139 9.95 6.64 5.30
C LEU A 139 10.59 7.44 6.43
N SER A 140 10.22 7.17 7.67
CA SER A 140 10.82 7.81 8.84
C SER A 140 12.30 7.47 8.96
N LEU A 141 12.69 6.22 8.75
CA LEU A 141 14.09 5.80 8.76
C LEU A 141 14.89 6.47 7.65
N ILE A 142 14.31 6.61 6.46
CA ILE A 142 14.96 7.29 5.34
C ILE A 142 15.13 8.78 5.64
N ALA A 143 14.14 9.42 6.26
CA ALA A 143 14.22 10.82 6.63
C ALA A 143 15.32 11.08 7.65
N ALA A 144 15.65 10.09 8.49
CA ALA A 144 16.72 10.19 9.47
C ALA A 144 18.12 9.98 8.87
N GLU A 145 18.21 9.58 7.60
CA GLU A 145 19.48 9.43 6.90
C GLU A 145 20.06 10.82 6.56
#